data_3f099cd00735296b3ab344b67e426e93
#
_entry.id   3f099cd00735296b3ab344b67e426e93
#
_cell.length_a   1.000
_cell.length_b   1.000
_cell.length_c   1.000
_cell.angle_alpha   90.00
_cell.angle_beta   90.00
_cell.angle_gamma   90.00
#
_symmetry.space_group_name_H-M   'P 1'
#
loop_
_entity.id
_entity.type
_entity.pdbx_description
1 polymer ?
#
loop_
_entity_poly.entity_id
_entity_poly.type
_entity_poly.pdbx_seq_one_letter_code
_entity_poly.pdbx_strand_id
1 'polypeptide(L)'
;MGAKKNREQRLLLLLTKRHDYITSDELAEHLGTSQKTIYRLIKKINETHGEGLIQSEKGRGYKLNYEKYINQTNVQPSQHSQYSPQERRNRVTEELLLSSPNAKNVYDLFEDYYVGESVIFSDEQLIAEHLQRYELKLERKQRTLAVLGKEANIRRAIADLIQMHNIIEIDELKNNSELNFNNYDVLFILDQLKLIEKQLQLTIPYPYNVNIFTHLYILISRLRKIRKLPNEEMSPLSKKEQERLEQDTALYQVAKAAIINVENYLHNELPESEVYYLYQYLASSRMQGSLSKVTKFSSRVVEITNTYLDGMGQRLNIPIKGDSIFLDLANHIKPMINRLEHGIHVKNSLLDQIKMTYEAIFADVSDVSDEVSQRFELSKINEDENGFITLYFARIIETNQLPIRTVIMCTTGVGTSELLRVKIEKKFPELEIVDVVASRDAKRFTEKYPGIDLILTTLSVSDTIPIPSLLVSAMFTRDDQNRLQKKIEAIYDER
;
A
#
# COMPACT_ATOMS: atom_id res chain seq x y z
N MET A 1 10.89 17.77 13.53
CA MET A 1 11.32 16.36 13.54
C MET A 1 10.95 15.58 12.28
N GLY A 2 9.89 15.91 11.57
CA GLY A 2 9.43 15.22 10.36
C GLY A 2 10.44 15.14 9.19
N ALA A 3 11.23 16.17 8.93
CA ALA A 3 12.19 16.16 7.81
C ALA A 3 13.37 15.17 7.96
N LYS A 4 13.75 14.80 9.19
CA LYS A 4 14.83 13.82 9.45
C LYS A 4 14.35 12.38 9.26
N LYS A 5 13.12 12.05 9.73
CA LYS A 5 12.52 10.71 9.59
C LYS A 5 12.24 10.39 8.11
N ASN A 6 11.84 11.39 7.33
CA ASN A 6 11.65 11.28 5.89
C ASN A 6 12.96 10.98 5.12
N ARG A 7 14.12 11.51 5.55
CA ARG A 7 15.41 11.23 4.90
C ARG A 7 15.94 9.84 5.18
N GLU A 8 15.73 9.29 6.38
CA GLU A 8 16.11 7.92 6.72
C GLU A 8 15.31 6.91 5.89
N GLN A 9 14.00 7.12 5.77
CA GLN A 9 13.12 6.30 4.95
C GLN A 9 13.50 6.37 3.45
N ARG A 10 13.77 7.57 2.93
CA ARG A 10 14.22 7.75 1.55
C ARG A 10 15.56 7.06 1.26
N LEU A 11 16.51 7.09 2.21
CA LEU A 11 17.78 6.40 2.06
C LEU A 11 17.60 4.88 2.02
N LEU A 12 16.82 4.30 2.93
CA LEU A 12 16.52 2.87 2.93
C LEU A 12 15.84 2.44 1.62
N LEU A 13 14.92 3.23 1.14
CA LEU A 13 14.17 2.96 -0.10
C LEU A 13 15.05 3.06 -1.36
N LEU A 14 16.01 3.98 -1.41
CA LEU A 14 17.00 4.03 -2.47
C LEU A 14 17.90 2.78 -2.47
N LEU A 15 18.26 2.32 -1.28
CA LEU A 15 19.09 1.11 -1.13
C LEU A 15 18.32 -0.19 -1.42
N THR A 16 16.98 -0.23 -1.19
CA THR A 16 16.16 -1.39 -1.55
C THR A 16 15.95 -1.53 -3.05
N LYS A 17 15.93 -0.42 -3.80
CA LYS A 17 15.79 -0.43 -5.26
C LYS A 17 17.06 -0.92 -5.99
N ARG A 18 18.23 -0.88 -5.33
CA ARG A 18 19.50 -1.26 -5.94
C ARG A 18 20.04 -2.53 -5.30
N HIS A 19 20.17 -3.57 -6.10
CA HIS A 19 20.75 -4.86 -5.66
C HIS A 19 22.28 -4.83 -5.54
N ASP A 20 22.93 -3.73 -5.88
CA ASP A 20 24.40 -3.55 -5.81
C ASP A 20 24.79 -2.35 -4.94
N TYR A 21 26.10 -2.17 -4.74
CA TYR A 21 26.67 -1.05 -3.99
C TYR A 21 26.41 0.28 -4.69
N ILE A 22 26.05 1.30 -3.93
CA ILE A 22 25.89 2.68 -4.38
C ILE A 22 26.85 3.58 -3.63
N THR A 23 27.49 4.51 -4.31
CA THR A 23 28.49 5.38 -3.70
C THR A 23 27.85 6.46 -2.80
N SER A 24 28.65 7.01 -1.87
CA SER A 24 28.19 8.12 -1.01
C SER A 24 27.85 9.36 -1.81
N ASP A 25 28.47 9.56 -2.98
CA ASP A 25 28.21 10.69 -3.87
C ASP A 25 26.86 10.57 -4.54
N GLU A 26 26.57 9.43 -5.13
CA GLU A 26 25.27 9.14 -5.74
C GLU A 26 24.12 9.22 -4.70
N LEU A 27 24.32 8.68 -3.50
CA LEU A 27 23.33 8.80 -2.42
C LEU A 27 23.11 10.26 -1.98
N ALA A 28 24.19 11.05 -1.95
CA ALA A 28 24.12 12.47 -1.58
C ALA A 28 23.38 13.27 -2.64
N GLU A 29 23.59 12.99 -3.91
CA GLU A 29 22.90 13.61 -5.05
C GLU A 29 21.40 13.30 -5.04
N HIS A 30 21.03 12.00 -4.97
CA HIS A 30 19.64 11.57 -4.94
C HIS A 30 18.84 12.10 -3.73
N LEU A 31 19.49 12.31 -2.59
CA LEU A 31 18.84 12.83 -1.37
C LEU A 31 18.97 14.35 -1.18
N GLY A 32 19.61 15.04 -2.13
CA GLY A 32 19.85 16.50 -2.03
C GLY A 32 20.61 16.86 -0.76
N THR A 33 21.67 16.12 -0.40
CA THR A 33 22.41 16.30 0.85
C THR A 33 23.93 16.13 0.67
N SER A 34 24.72 16.22 1.74
CA SER A 34 26.17 15.99 1.70
C SER A 34 26.55 14.56 2.06
N GLN A 35 27.68 14.04 1.52
CA GLN A 35 28.28 12.76 1.90
C GLN A 35 28.41 12.57 3.42
N LYS A 36 28.80 13.64 4.13
CA LYS A 36 28.90 13.63 5.60
C LYS A 36 27.56 13.37 6.26
N THR A 37 26.46 13.86 5.67
CA THR A 37 25.10 13.60 6.13
C THR A 37 24.70 12.16 5.85
N ILE A 38 25.02 11.62 4.67
CA ILE A 38 24.80 10.19 4.33
C ILE A 38 25.51 9.29 5.33
N TYR A 39 26.80 9.53 5.59
CA TYR A 39 27.55 8.75 6.59
C TYR A 39 26.89 8.76 7.98
N ARG A 40 26.43 9.94 8.44
CA ARG A 40 25.74 10.05 9.74
C ARG A 40 24.39 9.35 9.75
N LEU A 41 23.66 9.39 8.64
CA LEU A 41 22.38 8.68 8.51
C LEU A 41 22.58 7.18 8.54
N ILE A 42 23.55 6.66 7.77
CA ILE A 42 23.87 5.21 7.74
C ILE A 42 24.34 4.72 9.12
N LYS A 43 25.22 5.48 9.77
CA LYS A 43 25.67 5.15 11.13
C LYS A 43 24.49 5.07 12.09
N LYS A 44 23.60 6.07 12.06
CA LYS A 44 22.40 6.12 12.91
C LYS A 44 21.44 4.96 12.60
N ILE A 45 21.21 4.65 11.33
CA ILE A 45 20.36 3.52 10.91
C ILE A 45 20.92 2.21 11.45
N ASN A 46 22.22 1.96 11.30
CA ASN A 46 22.86 0.76 11.81
C ASN A 46 22.84 0.70 13.35
N GLU A 47 22.98 1.83 14.04
CA GLU A 47 22.84 1.91 15.50
C GLU A 47 21.41 1.64 15.98
N THR A 48 20.41 2.11 15.23
CA THR A 48 18.99 2.00 15.61
C THR A 48 18.39 0.65 15.23
N HIS A 49 18.75 0.14 14.05
CA HIS A 49 18.15 -1.06 13.45
C HIS A 49 19.10 -2.27 13.42
N GLY A 50 20.25 -2.23 14.09
CA GLY A 50 21.20 -3.34 14.19
C GLY A 50 22.41 -3.24 13.28
N GLU A 51 23.57 -3.62 13.83
CA GLU A 51 24.87 -3.50 13.17
C GLU A 51 24.91 -4.32 11.87
N GLY A 52 25.28 -3.67 10.75
CA GLY A 52 25.43 -4.30 9.44
C GLY A 52 24.12 -4.43 8.65
N LEU A 53 23.05 -3.65 8.98
CA LEU A 53 21.88 -3.51 8.13
C LEU A 53 22.26 -2.85 6.80
N ILE A 54 23.03 -1.78 6.87
CA ILE A 54 23.64 -1.17 5.69
C ILE A 54 25.13 -1.52 5.74
N GLN A 55 25.56 -2.35 4.79
CA GLN A 55 26.94 -2.78 4.64
C GLN A 55 27.75 -1.72 3.89
N SER A 56 29.00 -1.52 4.31
CA SER A 56 29.94 -0.60 3.67
C SER A 56 31.14 -1.39 3.12
N GLU A 57 31.48 -1.18 1.85
CA GLU A 57 32.66 -1.77 1.22
C GLU A 57 33.56 -0.65 0.65
N LYS A 58 34.83 -0.69 1.04
CA LYS A 58 35.82 0.34 0.63
C LYS A 58 35.97 0.37 -0.88
N GLY A 59 35.73 1.52 -1.49
CA GLY A 59 35.82 1.73 -2.94
C GLY A 59 34.55 1.35 -3.73
N ARG A 60 33.54 0.72 -3.11
CA ARG A 60 32.27 0.36 -3.77
C ARG A 60 31.08 1.14 -3.21
N GLY A 61 31.11 1.54 -1.93
CA GLY A 61 30.06 2.31 -1.31
C GLY A 61 29.20 1.51 -0.33
N TYR A 62 27.88 1.66 -0.40
CA TYR A 62 26.91 1.12 0.57
C TYR A 62 25.89 0.22 -0.11
N LYS A 63 25.50 -0.85 0.59
CA LYS A 63 24.49 -1.81 0.14
C LYS A 63 23.61 -2.22 1.32
N LEU A 64 22.29 -2.36 1.08
CA LEU A 64 21.38 -2.89 2.07
C LEU A 64 21.52 -4.41 2.19
N ASN A 65 21.63 -4.91 3.42
CA ASN A 65 21.46 -6.33 3.69
C ASN A 65 19.97 -6.64 3.72
N TYR A 66 19.41 -7.07 2.59
CA TYR A 66 17.99 -7.27 2.40
C TYR A 66 17.40 -8.35 3.33
N GLU A 67 18.14 -9.43 3.61
CA GLU A 67 17.71 -10.47 4.56
C GLU A 67 17.60 -9.92 5.99
N LYS A 68 18.58 -9.13 6.42
CA LYS A 68 18.50 -8.45 7.72
C LYS A 68 17.38 -7.42 7.74
N TYR A 69 17.15 -6.70 6.66
CA TYR A 69 16.09 -5.69 6.55
C TYR A 69 14.70 -6.32 6.70
N ILE A 70 14.42 -7.42 6.00
CA ILE A 70 13.16 -8.15 6.12
C ILE A 70 13.00 -8.78 7.51
N ASN A 71 14.07 -9.40 8.04
CA ASN A 71 14.00 -10.05 9.34
C ASN A 71 13.86 -9.04 10.50
N GLN A 72 14.31 -7.80 10.34
CA GLN A 72 14.18 -6.75 11.36
C GLN A 72 12.84 -6.04 11.35
N THR A 73 12.12 -6.05 10.22
CA THR A 73 10.70 -5.68 10.23
C THR A 73 9.85 -6.67 11.03
N ASN A 74 10.42 -7.84 11.39
CA ASN A 74 9.78 -8.92 12.16
C ASN A 74 10.36 -9.12 13.58
N VAL A 75 11.27 -8.26 14.07
CA VAL A 75 11.85 -8.40 15.43
C VAL A 75 11.14 -7.51 16.43
N GLN A 76 10.56 -8.13 17.44
CA GLN A 76 9.95 -7.49 18.62
C GLN A 76 10.98 -6.69 19.42
N PRO A 77 10.64 -5.49 19.93
CA PRO A 77 11.47 -4.79 20.90
C PRO A 77 11.43 -5.50 22.27
N SER A 78 12.58 -5.61 22.89
CA SER A 78 12.77 -6.17 24.23
C SER A 78 12.02 -5.38 25.33
N GLN A 79 11.47 -6.12 26.30
CA GLN A 79 10.69 -5.71 27.47
C GLN A 79 11.42 -4.74 28.43
N HIS A 80 11.77 -3.54 28.08
CA HIS A 80 12.08 -2.41 28.99
C HIS A 80 12.20 -1.08 28.23
N SER A 81 11.41 -0.85 27.19
CA SER A 81 11.39 0.47 26.55
C SER A 81 10.44 1.40 27.30
N GLN A 82 10.99 2.44 27.91
CA GLN A 82 10.22 3.64 28.25
C GLN A 82 9.47 4.09 27.00
N TYR A 83 8.13 4.11 27.08
CA TYR A 83 7.29 4.59 26.00
C TYR A 83 7.75 5.94 25.48
N SER A 84 7.86 6.11 24.19
CA SER A 84 8.10 7.42 23.61
C SER A 84 6.94 8.37 23.94
N PRO A 85 7.15 9.68 23.98
CA PRO A 85 6.07 10.63 24.21
C PRO A 85 4.88 10.46 23.22
N GLN A 86 5.14 10.00 22.00
CA GLN A 86 4.08 9.75 21.00
C GLN A 86 3.29 8.48 21.34
N GLU A 87 3.96 7.39 21.69
CA GLU A 87 3.30 6.14 22.09
C GLU A 87 2.46 6.34 23.35
N ARG A 88 2.96 7.06 24.33
CA ARG A 88 2.20 7.43 25.53
C ARG A 88 0.92 8.17 25.17
N ARG A 89 1.02 9.22 24.34
CA ARG A 89 -0.17 9.97 23.89
C ARG A 89 -1.15 9.10 23.12
N ASN A 90 -0.67 8.25 22.21
CA ASN A 90 -1.53 7.34 21.45
C ASN A 90 -2.31 6.40 22.38
N ARG A 91 -1.65 5.79 23.36
CA ARG A 91 -2.29 4.88 24.34
C ARG A 91 -3.31 5.59 25.22
N VAL A 92 -2.97 6.79 25.73
CA VAL A 92 -3.90 7.61 26.51
C VAL A 92 -5.10 8.03 25.65
N THR A 93 -4.88 8.40 24.41
CA THR A 93 -5.95 8.76 23.48
C THR A 93 -6.84 7.57 23.18
N GLU A 94 -6.28 6.39 22.94
CA GLU A 94 -7.03 5.15 22.72
C GLU A 94 -7.91 4.81 23.92
N GLU A 95 -7.38 4.84 25.15
CA GLU A 95 -8.13 4.56 26.37
C GLU A 95 -9.28 5.55 26.59
N LEU A 96 -9.05 6.84 26.33
CA LEU A 96 -10.07 7.88 26.42
C LEU A 96 -11.17 7.68 25.36
N LEU A 97 -10.80 7.38 24.13
CA LEU A 97 -11.75 7.11 23.03
C LEU A 97 -12.57 5.86 23.30
N LEU A 98 -11.94 4.76 23.71
CA LEU A 98 -12.61 3.50 24.03
C LEU A 98 -13.60 3.67 25.20
N SER A 99 -13.29 4.56 26.15
CA SER A 99 -14.12 4.80 27.34
C SER A 99 -15.17 5.90 27.13
N SER A 100 -15.10 6.68 26.03
CA SER A 100 -16.03 7.79 25.74
C SER A 100 -17.49 7.32 25.77
N PRO A 101 -18.44 8.11 26.35
CA PRO A 101 -18.26 9.43 26.97
C PRO A 101 -17.81 9.41 28.45
N ASN A 102 -17.51 8.22 29.03
CA ASN A 102 -17.19 8.08 30.43
C ASN A 102 -15.83 8.74 30.73
N ALA A 103 -15.82 9.56 31.79
CA ALA A 103 -14.60 10.23 32.21
C ALA A 103 -13.65 9.27 32.96
N LYS A 104 -12.34 9.43 32.72
CA LYS A 104 -11.26 8.70 33.38
C LYS A 104 -10.44 9.61 34.28
N ASN A 105 -9.94 9.09 35.39
CA ASN A 105 -9.03 9.83 36.26
C ASN A 105 -7.69 10.06 35.54
N VAL A 106 -7.19 11.30 35.58
CA VAL A 106 -5.94 11.69 34.91
C VAL A 106 -4.74 10.91 35.48
N TYR A 107 -4.69 10.71 36.78
CA TYR A 107 -3.57 10.00 37.39
C TYR A 107 -3.57 8.52 36.98
N ASP A 108 -4.73 7.89 36.95
CA ASP A 108 -4.84 6.48 36.50
C ASP A 108 -4.43 6.31 35.03
N LEU A 109 -4.74 7.32 34.16
CA LEU A 109 -4.36 7.31 32.76
C LEU A 109 -2.84 7.43 32.53
N PHE A 110 -2.13 8.08 33.44
CA PHE A 110 -0.70 8.36 33.30
C PHE A 110 0.18 7.60 34.29
N GLU A 111 -0.38 6.77 35.16
CA GLU A 111 0.31 6.05 36.23
C GLU A 111 1.50 5.24 35.70
N ASP A 112 1.31 4.47 34.65
CA ASP A 112 2.32 3.58 34.05
C ASP A 112 3.48 4.31 33.38
N TYR A 113 3.35 5.64 33.15
CA TYR A 113 4.32 6.42 32.39
C TYR A 113 5.28 7.24 33.24
N TYR A 114 5.07 7.32 34.54
CA TYR A 114 5.92 8.03 35.49
C TYR A 114 6.27 9.48 35.10
N VAL A 115 5.28 10.23 34.60
CA VAL A 115 5.44 11.61 34.10
C VAL A 115 4.87 12.64 35.08
N GLY A 116 5.49 13.82 35.17
CA GLY A 116 5.02 14.92 35.99
C GLY A 116 3.86 15.71 35.37
N GLU A 117 3.19 16.52 36.19
CA GLU A 117 2.00 17.31 35.81
C GLU A 117 2.22 18.21 34.56
N SER A 118 3.40 18.79 34.40
CA SER A 118 3.73 19.63 33.23
C SER A 118 3.70 18.84 31.91
N VAL A 119 4.15 17.56 31.94
CA VAL A 119 4.13 16.67 30.80
C VAL A 119 2.71 16.23 30.51
N ILE A 120 1.94 15.90 31.55
CA ILE A 120 0.51 15.55 31.44
C ILE A 120 -0.24 16.71 30.76
N PHE A 121 -0.06 17.94 31.22
CA PHE A 121 -0.72 19.10 30.63
C PHE A 121 -0.33 19.31 29.15
N SER A 122 0.94 19.15 28.81
CA SER A 122 1.40 19.25 27.43
C SER A 122 0.80 18.14 26.55
N ASP A 123 0.72 16.90 27.06
CA ASP A 123 0.12 15.78 26.34
C ASP A 123 -1.39 15.99 26.14
N GLU A 124 -2.11 16.53 27.14
CA GLU A 124 -3.54 16.85 27.01
C GLU A 124 -3.79 17.87 25.89
N GLN A 125 -2.94 18.90 25.77
CA GLN A 125 -3.07 19.87 24.68
C GLN A 125 -2.89 19.23 23.29
N LEU A 126 -1.84 18.40 23.14
CA LEU A 126 -1.56 17.73 21.90
C LEU A 126 -2.63 16.68 21.53
N ILE A 127 -3.19 16.00 22.53
CA ILE A 127 -4.33 15.08 22.36
C ILE A 127 -5.56 15.86 21.92
N ALA A 128 -5.85 17.01 22.56
CA ALA A 128 -6.99 17.83 22.19
C ALA A 128 -6.89 18.34 20.73
N GLU A 129 -5.71 18.82 20.32
CA GLU A 129 -5.44 19.23 18.93
C GLU A 129 -5.62 18.08 17.94
N HIS A 130 -5.17 16.87 18.31
CA HIS A 130 -5.36 15.68 17.48
C HIS A 130 -6.84 15.32 17.32
N LEU A 131 -7.62 15.33 18.42
CA LEU A 131 -9.03 14.99 18.43
C LEU A 131 -9.92 15.99 17.65
N GLN A 132 -9.50 17.26 17.55
CA GLN A 132 -10.22 18.27 16.75
C GLN A 132 -10.36 17.85 15.27
N ARG A 133 -9.39 17.12 14.70
CA ARG A 133 -9.46 16.61 13.32
C ARG A 133 -10.62 15.67 13.06
N TYR A 134 -11.15 15.08 14.14
CA TYR A 134 -12.29 14.17 14.13
C TYR A 134 -13.56 14.84 14.66
N GLU A 135 -13.58 16.16 14.83
CA GLU A 135 -14.70 16.89 15.45
C GLU A 135 -15.01 16.39 16.87
N LEU A 136 -13.99 15.89 17.57
CA LEU A 136 -14.07 15.42 18.95
C LEU A 136 -13.53 16.46 19.91
N LYS A 137 -14.10 16.52 21.12
CA LYS A 137 -13.70 17.45 22.16
C LYS A 137 -13.10 16.68 23.35
N LEU A 138 -11.90 17.05 23.80
CA LEU A 138 -11.37 16.63 25.07
C LEU A 138 -11.89 17.57 26.17
N GLU A 139 -12.61 17.01 27.14
CA GLU A 139 -13.16 17.77 28.29
C GLU A 139 -12.43 17.39 29.57
N ARG A 140 -11.89 18.37 30.25
CA ARG A 140 -11.32 18.21 31.60
C ARG A 140 -12.27 18.74 32.66
N LYS A 141 -12.62 17.88 33.64
CA LYS A 141 -13.36 18.26 34.83
C LYS A 141 -12.57 17.85 36.07
N GLN A 142 -11.99 18.82 36.76
CA GLN A 142 -11.12 18.61 37.91
C GLN A 142 -9.98 17.62 37.59
N ARG A 143 -10.04 16.40 38.12
CA ARG A 143 -9.04 15.33 37.94
C ARG A 143 -9.43 14.27 36.92
N THR A 144 -10.42 14.54 36.06
CA THR A 144 -10.90 13.60 35.08
C THR A 144 -10.83 14.18 33.68
N LEU A 145 -10.61 13.30 32.69
CA LEU A 145 -10.66 13.58 31.26
C LEU A 145 -11.72 12.72 30.59
N ALA A 146 -12.45 13.30 29.66
CA ALA A 146 -13.40 12.60 28.80
C ALA A 146 -13.28 13.07 27.37
N VAL A 147 -13.50 12.19 26.42
CA VAL A 147 -13.70 12.53 25.01
C VAL A 147 -15.19 12.56 24.72
N LEU A 148 -15.65 13.66 24.10
CA LEU A 148 -17.05 13.87 23.74
C LEU A 148 -17.17 14.11 22.25
N GLY A 149 -18.19 13.52 21.63
CA GLY A 149 -18.53 13.69 20.21
C GLY A 149 -19.42 12.58 19.70
N LYS A 150 -19.65 12.57 18.39
CA LYS A 150 -20.45 11.54 17.72
C LYS A 150 -19.75 10.19 17.74
N GLU A 151 -20.49 9.10 17.91
CA GLU A 151 -19.96 7.73 17.92
C GLU A 151 -19.17 7.40 16.64
N ALA A 152 -19.67 7.79 15.49
CA ALA A 152 -18.99 7.59 14.21
C ALA A 152 -17.58 8.24 14.18
N ASN A 153 -17.45 9.44 14.74
CA ASN A 153 -16.17 10.16 14.82
C ASN A 153 -15.21 9.50 15.82
N ILE A 154 -15.74 8.99 16.95
CA ILE A 154 -14.96 8.23 17.93
C ILE A 154 -14.38 6.97 17.30
N ARG A 155 -15.23 6.18 16.62
CA ARG A 155 -14.79 4.96 15.92
C ARG A 155 -13.77 5.24 14.84
N ARG A 156 -13.92 6.32 14.06
CA ARG A 156 -12.94 6.74 13.05
C ARG A 156 -11.59 7.08 13.68
N ALA A 157 -11.59 7.82 14.79
CA ALA A 157 -10.35 8.16 15.49
C ALA A 157 -9.63 6.93 16.06
N ILE A 158 -10.37 5.94 16.59
CA ILE A 158 -9.80 4.67 17.06
C ILE A 158 -9.25 3.86 15.88
N ALA A 159 -10.00 3.78 14.77
CA ALA A 159 -9.56 3.05 13.58
C ALA A 159 -8.24 3.60 13.03
N ASP A 160 -8.09 4.93 12.95
CA ASP A 160 -6.85 5.55 12.50
C ASP A 160 -5.67 5.27 13.44
N LEU A 161 -5.91 5.25 14.77
CA LEU A 161 -4.86 4.87 15.75
C LEU A 161 -4.41 3.42 15.56
N ILE A 162 -5.35 2.49 15.34
CA ILE A 162 -5.03 1.07 15.08
C ILE A 162 -4.26 0.93 13.77
N GLN A 163 -4.68 1.61 12.70
CA GLN A 163 -4.03 1.57 11.39
C GLN A 163 -2.62 2.18 11.37
N MET A 164 -2.27 3.04 12.34
CA MET A 164 -0.90 3.54 12.49
C MET A 164 0.14 2.43 12.73
N HIS A 165 -0.29 1.27 13.22
CA HIS A 165 0.59 0.12 13.48
C HIS A 165 0.93 -0.70 12.23
N ASN A 166 0.46 -0.30 11.02
CA ASN A 166 0.77 -0.93 9.73
C ASN A 166 0.57 -2.46 9.72
N ILE A 167 -0.54 -2.93 10.26
CA ILE A 167 -0.90 -4.35 10.28
C ILE A 167 -1.08 -4.82 8.84
N ILE A 168 -0.22 -5.70 8.36
CA ILE A 168 -0.28 -6.27 7.00
C ILE A 168 -0.89 -7.67 7.05
N GLU A 169 -0.51 -8.47 8.03
CA GLU A 169 -1.02 -9.82 8.21
C GLU A 169 -1.86 -9.93 9.48
N ILE A 170 -3.14 -10.26 9.30
CA ILE A 170 -4.08 -10.42 10.44
C ILE A 170 -3.64 -11.53 11.40
N ASP A 171 -2.99 -12.59 10.90
CA ASP A 171 -2.50 -13.68 11.77
C ASP A 171 -1.36 -13.24 12.71
N GLU A 172 -0.62 -12.19 12.39
CA GLU A 172 0.41 -11.62 13.27
C GLU A 172 -0.19 -10.94 14.51
N LEU A 173 -1.47 -10.53 14.46
CA LEU A 173 -2.17 -9.92 15.60
C LEU A 173 -2.26 -10.85 16.82
N LYS A 174 -2.19 -12.17 16.62
CA LYS A 174 -2.18 -13.16 17.72
C LYS A 174 -0.97 -13.02 18.63
N ASN A 175 0.15 -12.54 18.10
CA ASN A 175 1.44 -12.52 18.80
C ASN A 175 1.98 -11.10 19.02
N ASN A 176 1.26 -10.07 18.59
CA ASN A 176 1.73 -8.68 18.67
C ASN A 176 1.47 -8.08 20.05
N SER A 177 2.51 -8.07 20.91
CA SER A 177 2.47 -7.48 22.25
C SER A 177 2.51 -5.94 22.26
N GLU A 178 2.79 -5.29 21.14
CA GLU A 178 2.80 -3.82 21.04
C GLU A 178 1.38 -3.24 21.01
N LEU A 179 0.44 -4.00 20.45
CA LEU A 179 -0.98 -3.69 20.46
C LEU A 179 -1.56 -4.25 21.75
N ASN A 180 -2.10 -3.39 22.61
CA ASN A 180 -2.81 -3.80 23.84
C ASN A 180 -4.16 -4.50 23.52
N PHE A 181 -4.19 -5.36 22.53
CA PHE A 181 -5.38 -6.10 22.16
C PHE A 181 -5.66 -7.21 23.17
N ASN A 182 -6.94 -7.40 23.50
CA ASN A 182 -7.35 -8.57 24.25
C ASN A 182 -7.23 -9.81 23.33
N ASN A 183 -6.33 -10.74 23.67
CA ASN A 183 -6.07 -11.92 22.85
C ASN A 183 -7.31 -12.77 22.58
N TYR A 184 -8.25 -12.84 23.53
CA TYR A 184 -9.51 -13.60 23.33
C TYR A 184 -10.41 -12.92 22.31
N ASP A 185 -10.48 -11.58 22.34
CA ASP A 185 -11.25 -10.80 21.36
C ASP A 185 -10.63 -10.93 19.97
N VAL A 186 -9.30 -10.88 19.87
CA VAL A 186 -8.57 -11.10 18.62
C VAL A 186 -8.91 -12.48 18.02
N LEU A 187 -8.77 -13.54 18.81
CA LEU A 187 -9.06 -14.91 18.35
C LEU A 187 -10.53 -15.06 17.91
N PHE A 188 -11.46 -14.52 18.69
CA PHE A 188 -12.88 -14.53 18.35
C PHE A 188 -13.14 -13.83 17.00
N ILE A 189 -12.58 -12.63 16.79
CA ILE A 189 -12.78 -11.87 15.56
C ILE A 189 -12.17 -12.59 14.36
N LEU A 190 -10.99 -13.18 14.50
CA LEU A 190 -10.37 -13.97 13.45
C LEU A 190 -11.23 -15.18 13.05
N ASP A 191 -11.88 -15.81 14.03
CA ASP A 191 -12.82 -16.90 13.75
C ASP A 191 -14.08 -16.38 13.04
N GLN A 192 -14.59 -15.18 13.39
CA GLN A 192 -15.70 -14.58 12.66
C GLN A 192 -15.34 -14.26 11.21
N LEU A 193 -14.14 -13.72 10.94
CA LEU A 193 -13.67 -13.48 9.56
C LEU A 193 -13.65 -14.78 8.74
N LYS A 194 -13.12 -15.87 9.29
CA LYS A 194 -13.12 -17.19 8.63
C LYS A 194 -14.53 -17.71 8.37
N LEU A 195 -15.47 -17.50 9.31
CA LEU A 195 -16.86 -17.89 9.12
C LEU A 195 -17.53 -17.07 8.01
N ILE A 196 -17.29 -15.76 7.94
CA ILE A 196 -17.76 -14.87 6.88
C ILE A 196 -17.25 -15.36 5.52
N GLU A 197 -15.95 -15.58 5.38
CA GLU A 197 -15.32 -16.07 4.15
C GLU A 197 -15.90 -17.44 3.72
N LYS A 198 -16.07 -18.34 4.67
CA LYS A 198 -16.65 -19.67 4.43
C LYS A 198 -18.11 -19.59 3.95
N GLN A 199 -18.93 -18.76 4.58
CA GLN A 199 -20.35 -18.59 4.22
C GLN A 199 -20.51 -17.95 2.84
N LEU A 200 -19.66 -16.98 2.51
CA LEU A 200 -19.66 -16.33 1.22
C LEU A 200 -18.91 -17.11 0.12
N GLN A 201 -18.16 -18.16 0.48
CA GLN A 201 -17.25 -18.89 -0.42
C GLN A 201 -16.26 -17.94 -1.15
N LEU A 202 -15.78 -16.93 -0.43
CA LEU A 202 -14.91 -15.87 -0.92
C LEU A 202 -13.76 -15.68 0.05
N THR A 203 -12.68 -15.07 -0.44
CA THR A 203 -11.58 -14.58 0.40
C THR A 203 -11.61 -13.06 0.46
N ILE A 204 -11.43 -12.52 1.66
CA ILE A 204 -11.33 -11.07 1.91
C ILE A 204 -9.84 -10.73 2.04
N PRO A 205 -9.20 -10.23 0.96
CA PRO A 205 -7.78 -9.94 1.00
C PRO A 205 -7.47 -8.69 1.83
N TYR A 206 -6.19 -8.54 2.15
CA TYR A 206 -5.65 -7.27 2.64
C TYR A 206 -5.93 -6.15 1.62
N PRO A 207 -6.27 -4.94 2.06
CA PRO A 207 -6.41 -4.47 3.44
C PRO A 207 -7.84 -4.60 4.02
N TYR A 208 -8.79 -5.16 3.29
CA TYR A 208 -10.21 -5.19 3.68
C TYR A 208 -10.47 -6.08 4.90
N ASN A 209 -9.75 -7.19 5.03
CA ASN A 209 -9.81 -8.05 6.20
C ASN A 209 -9.39 -7.31 7.48
N VAL A 210 -8.35 -6.45 7.40
CA VAL A 210 -7.91 -5.60 8.52
C VAL A 210 -8.99 -4.57 8.87
N ASN A 211 -9.67 -4.01 7.89
CA ASN A 211 -10.75 -3.06 8.12
C ASN A 211 -11.94 -3.68 8.87
N ILE A 212 -12.38 -4.88 8.45
CA ILE A 212 -13.47 -5.60 9.11
C ILE A 212 -13.04 -6.02 10.52
N PHE A 213 -11.81 -6.52 10.67
CA PHE A 213 -11.23 -6.82 11.97
C PHE A 213 -11.28 -5.59 12.89
N THR A 214 -10.79 -4.46 12.43
CA THR A 214 -10.74 -3.20 13.18
C THR A 214 -12.15 -2.75 13.60
N HIS A 215 -13.13 -2.83 12.70
CA HIS A 215 -14.52 -2.51 13.00
C HIS A 215 -15.07 -3.38 14.14
N LEU A 216 -14.93 -4.71 14.03
CA LEU A 216 -15.40 -5.64 15.07
C LEU A 216 -14.63 -5.47 16.38
N TYR A 217 -13.32 -5.22 16.33
CA TYR A 217 -12.52 -4.98 17.52
C TYR A 217 -12.95 -3.71 18.26
N ILE A 218 -13.18 -2.62 17.53
CA ILE A 218 -13.69 -1.37 18.12
C ILE A 218 -15.06 -1.60 18.77
N LEU A 219 -15.96 -2.28 18.08
CA LEU A 219 -17.28 -2.60 18.60
C LEU A 219 -17.21 -3.38 19.92
N ILE A 220 -16.46 -4.47 19.96
CA ILE A 220 -16.29 -5.32 21.15
C ILE A 220 -15.60 -4.54 22.28
N SER A 221 -14.52 -3.83 22.00
CA SER A 221 -13.74 -3.09 22.99
C SER A 221 -14.55 -1.94 23.61
N ARG A 222 -15.32 -1.22 22.79
CA ARG A 222 -16.23 -0.17 23.25
C ARG A 222 -17.30 -0.74 24.19
N LEU A 223 -17.98 -1.83 23.79
CA LEU A 223 -19.02 -2.45 24.61
C LEU A 223 -18.51 -2.97 25.96
N ARG A 224 -17.28 -3.48 26.00
CA ARG A 224 -16.65 -3.86 27.28
C ARG A 224 -16.40 -2.68 28.21
N LYS A 225 -16.05 -1.51 27.65
CA LYS A 225 -15.73 -0.29 28.42
C LYS A 225 -16.99 0.47 28.88
N ILE A 226 -17.97 0.62 28.00
CA ILE A 226 -19.13 1.49 28.24
C ILE A 226 -20.43 0.74 28.45
N ARG A 227 -20.45 -0.57 28.30
CA ARG A 227 -21.58 -1.51 28.45
C ARG A 227 -22.76 -1.27 27.50
N LYS A 228 -23.06 -0.06 27.12
CA LYS A 228 -24.13 0.31 26.20
C LYS A 228 -23.62 1.40 25.27
N LEU A 229 -23.72 1.16 23.96
CA LEU A 229 -23.44 2.17 22.96
C LEU A 229 -24.48 3.29 23.04
N PRO A 230 -24.09 4.54 22.76
CA PRO A 230 -25.05 5.61 22.58
C PRO A 230 -26.07 5.21 21.51
N ASN A 231 -27.36 5.36 21.81
CA ASN A 231 -28.38 5.16 20.78
C ASN A 231 -28.30 6.33 19.80
N GLU A 232 -27.55 6.14 18.73
CA GLU A 232 -27.70 6.97 17.55
C GLU A 232 -28.90 6.39 16.79
N GLU A 233 -29.97 7.15 16.73
CA GLU A 233 -31.12 6.81 15.88
C GLU A 233 -30.60 6.73 14.45
N MET A 234 -30.61 5.53 13.86
CA MET A 234 -30.31 5.37 12.45
C MET A 234 -31.32 6.21 11.67
N SER A 235 -30.80 7.14 10.86
CA SER A 235 -31.66 7.80 9.88
C SER A 235 -32.35 6.74 9.02
N PRO A 236 -33.63 6.89 8.68
CA PRO A 236 -34.30 5.91 7.83
C PRO A 236 -33.49 5.68 6.57
N LEU A 237 -33.24 4.40 6.23
CA LEU A 237 -32.52 4.04 5.03
C LEU A 237 -33.18 4.69 3.80
N SER A 238 -32.37 5.30 2.96
CA SER A 238 -32.85 5.83 1.68
C SER A 238 -33.39 4.69 0.80
N LYS A 239 -34.27 4.99 -0.14
CA LYS A 239 -34.76 3.99 -1.09
C LYS A 239 -33.62 3.24 -1.79
N LYS A 240 -32.54 3.97 -2.14
CA LYS A 240 -31.34 3.41 -2.80
C LYS A 240 -30.61 2.40 -1.89
N GLU A 241 -30.56 2.67 -0.59
CA GLU A 241 -29.94 1.73 0.38
C GLU A 241 -30.82 0.50 0.58
N GLN A 242 -32.15 0.66 0.62
CA GLN A 242 -33.08 -0.45 0.71
C GLN A 242 -32.98 -1.37 -0.52
N GLU A 243 -32.94 -0.80 -1.73
CA GLU A 243 -32.74 -1.54 -2.98
C GLU A 243 -31.41 -2.30 -3.01
N ARG A 244 -30.33 -1.71 -2.45
CA ARG A 244 -29.04 -2.38 -2.32
C ARG A 244 -29.09 -3.57 -1.35
N LEU A 245 -29.75 -3.41 -0.20
CA LEU A 245 -29.95 -4.50 0.75
C LEU A 245 -30.72 -5.66 0.15
N GLU A 246 -31.74 -5.37 -0.67
CA GLU A 246 -32.51 -6.40 -1.39
C GLU A 246 -31.66 -7.14 -2.43
N GLN A 247 -30.74 -6.44 -3.09
CA GLN A 247 -29.80 -7.04 -4.07
C GLN A 247 -28.68 -7.86 -3.40
N ASP A 248 -28.17 -7.38 -2.26
CA ASP A 248 -27.03 -7.99 -1.56
C ASP A 248 -27.49 -8.77 -0.31
N THR A 249 -28.67 -9.44 -0.38
CA THR A 249 -29.25 -10.17 0.75
C THR A 249 -28.29 -11.16 1.42
N ALA A 250 -27.43 -11.83 0.64
CA ALA A 250 -26.46 -12.77 1.17
C ALA A 250 -25.44 -12.08 2.08
N LEU A 251 -24.87 -10.92 1.68
CA LEU A 251 -23.92 -10.16 2.49
C LEU A 251 -24.59 -9.66 3.79
N TYR A 252 -25.84 -9.17 3.69
CA TYR A 252 -26.58 -8.71 4.86
C TYR A 252 -26.87 -9.84 5.85
N GLN A 253 -27.27 -11.03 5.38
CA GLN A 253 -27.50 -12.20 6.24
C GLN A 253 -26.20 -12.66 6.93
N VAL A 254 -25.07 -12.62 6.23
CA VAL A 254 -23.76 -12.94 6.81
C VAL A 254 -23.36 -11.90 7.87
N ALA A 255 -23.56 -10.61 7.60
CA ALA A 255 -23.33 -9.56 8.59
C ALA A 255 -24.20 -9.77 9.84
N LYS A 256 -25.49 -10.09 9.64
CA LYS A 256 -26.44 -10.37 10.74
C LYS A 256 -26.00 -11.58 11.58
N ALA A 257 -25.57 -12.66 10.95
CA ALA A 257 -25.06 -13.84 11.65
C ALA A 257 -23.80 -13.52 12.48
N ALA A 258 -22.89 -12.73 11.92
CA ALA A 258 -21.67 -12.31 12.63
C ALA A 258 -21.99 -11.42 13.85
N ILE A 259 -22.93 -10.47 13.73
CA ILE A 259 -23.36 -9.63 14.85
C ILE A 259 -24.06 -10.45 15.93
N ILE A 260 -24.93 -11.41 15.59
CA ILE A 260 -25.52 -12.34 16.56
C ILE A 260 -24.42 -13.12 17.32
N ASN A 261 -23.35 -13.53 16.64
CA ASN A 261 -22.22 -14.18 17.31
C ASN A 261 -21.50 -13.22 18.29
N VAL A 262 -21.39 -11.93 17.94
CA VAL A 262 -20.83 -10.90 18.85
C VAL A 262 -21.73 -10.71 20.06
N GLU A 263 -23.07 -10.63 19.89
CA GLU A 263 -24.04 -10.56 20.98
C GLU A 263 -23.91 -11.72 21.94
N ASN A 264 -23.84 -12.94 21.41
CA ASN A 264 -23.63 -14.15 22.21
C ASN A 264 -22.29 -14.15 22.95
N TYR A 265 -21.23 -13.67 22.30
CA TYR A 265 -19.89 -13.58 22.89
C TYR A 265 -19.81 -12.58 24.04
N LEU A 266 -20.52 -11.45 23.91
CA LEU A 266 -20.55 -10.39 24.91
C LEU A 266 -21.67 -10.53 25.94
N HIS A 267 -22.63 -11.47 25.73
CA HIS A 267 -23.88 -11.57 26.48
C HIS A 267 -24.63 -10.21 26.56
N ASN A 268 -24.68 -9.50 25.44
CA ASN A 268 -25.26 -8.17 25.34
C ASN A 268 -25.95 -7.99 23.99
N GLU A 269 -27.18 -7.46 24.01
CA GLU A 269 -27.92 -7.12 22.77
C GLU A 269 -27.31 -5.90 22.09
N LEU A 270 -27.25 -5.93 20.77
CA LEU A 270 -26.71 -4.87 19.94
C LEU A 270 -27.82 -4.14 19.16
N PRO A 271 -27.63 -2.84 18.89
CA PRO A 271 -28.52 -2.14 17.98
C PRO A 271 -28.50 -2.77 16.58
N GLU A 272 -29.64 -2.81 15.89
CA GLU A 272 -29.75 -3.31 14.52
C GLU A 272 -28.83 -2.55 13.54
N SER A 273 -28.52 -1.29 13.85
CA SER A 273 -27.53 -0.49 13.11
C SER A 273 -26.16 -1.15 12.98
N GLU A 274 -25.74 -1.99 13.95
CA GLU A 274 -24.45 -2.67 13.88
C GLU A 274 -24.40 -3.73 12.76
N VAL A 275 -25.54 -4.38 12.48
CA VAL A 275 -25.67 -5.27 11.33
C VAL A 275 -25.46 -4.50 10.03
N TYR A 276 -26.10 -3.31 9.94
CA TYR A 276 -25.95 -2.45 8.77
C TYR A 276 -24.53 -1.93 8.60
N TYR A 277 -23.88 -1.49 9.67
CA TYR A 277 -22.48 -1.05 9.61
C TYR A 277 -21.54 -2.18 9.16
N LEU A 278 -21.66 -3.38 9.73
CA LEU A 278 -20.84 -4.51 9.28
C LEU A 278 -21.12 -4.88 7.82
N TYR A 279 -22.40 -4.83 7.39
CA TYR A 279 -22.75 -5.01 5.99
C TYR A 279 -22.04 -3.99 5.10
N GLN A 280 -21.98 -2.71 5.50
CA GLN A 280 -21.26 -1.68 4.73
C GLN A 280 -19.77 -1.97 4.60
N TYR A 281 -19.11 -2.46 5.66
CA TYR A 281 -17.72 -2.90 5.58
C TYR A 281 -17.52 -4.07 4.61
N LEU A 282 -18.43 -5.05 4.63
CA LEU A 282 -18.41 -6.18 3.69
C LEU A 282 -18.64 -5.73 2.25
N ALA A 283 -19.65 -4.88 2.01
CA ALA A 283 -19.95 -4.33 0.68
C ALA A 283 -18.85 -3.39 0.15
N SER A 284 -18.07 -2.82 1.04
CA SER A 284 -16.91 -1.97 0.75
C SER A 284 -15.63 -2.74 0.49
N SER A 285 -15.64 -4.06 0.62
CA SER A 285 -14.47 -4.91 0.47
C SER A 285 -14.40 -5.48 -0.96
N ARG A 286 -13.20 -5.48 -1.53
CA ARG A 286 -12.94 -6.24 -2.75
C ARG A 286 -12.78 -7.71 -2.37
N MET A 287 -13.71 -8.55 -2.79
CA MET A 287 -13.71 -9.97 -2.49
C MET A 287 -13.18 -10.79 -3.67
N GLN A 288 -12.46 -11.88 -3.39
CA GLN A 288 -11.91 -12.79 -4.40
C GLN A 288 -12.58 -14.15 -4.30
N GLY A 289 -13.11 -14.70 -5.44
CA GLY A 289 -13.74 -16.01 -5.47
C GLY A 289 -14.64 -16.22 -6.70
N SER A 290 -15.35 -17.35 -6.74
CA SER A 290 -16.14 -17.76 -7.91
C SER A 290 -17.35 -16.87 -8.21
N LEU A 291 -17.88 -16.15 -7.23
CA LEU A 291 -18.98 -15.20 -7.40
C LEU A 291 -18.57 -13.90 -8.11
N SER A 292 -17.27 -13.60 -8.22
CA SER A 292 -16.76 -12.41 -8.91
C SER A 292 -16.92 -12.47 -10.45
N LYS A 293 -17.33 -13.61 -11.02
CA LYS A 293 -17.34 -13.83 -12.48
C LYS A 293 -18.56 -13.29 -13.21
N VAL A 294 -19.64 -12.89 -12.54
CA VAL A 294 -20.85 -12.36 -13.19
C VAL A 294 -21.44 -11.22 -12.36
N THR A 295 -20.77 -10.10 -12.27
CA THR A 295 -21.37 -8.90 -11.69
C THR A 295 -21.87 -7.98 -12.82
N LYS A 296 -23.18 -7.80 -12.91
CA LYS A 296 -23.72 -6.66 -13.64
C LYS A 296 -23.36 -5.41 -12.83
N PHE A 297 -22.53 -4.56 -13.40
CA PHE A 297 -22.23 -3.26 -12.82
C PHE A 297 -23.37 -2.28 -13.07
N SER A 298 -23.62 -1.39 -12.11
CA SER A 298 -24.55 -0.27 -12.32
C SER A 298 -23.99 0.70 -13.37
N SER A 299 -24.85 1.45 -14.05
CA SER A 299 -24.44 2.46 -15.03
C SER A 299 -23.40 3.42 -14.45
N ARG A 300 -23.57 3.81 -13.17
CA ARG A 300 -22.63 4.70 -12.47
C ARG A 300 -21.22 4.09 -12.35
N VAL A 301 -21.11 2.81 -12.00
CA VAL A 301 -19.82 2.10 -11.93
C VAL A 301 -19.17 2.03 -13.31
N VAL A 302 -19.96 1.71 -14.34
CA VAL A 302 -19.49 1.64 -15.73
C VAL A 302 -18.96 3.00 -16.19
N GLU A 303 -19.71 4.07 -15.97
CA GLU A 303 -19.32 5.42 -16.37
C GLU A 303 -18.06 5.91 -15.66
N ILE A 304 -17.95 5.70 -14.32
CA ILE A 304 -16.75 6.06 -13.55
C ILE A 304 -15.55 5.27 -14.06
N THR A 305 -15.71 3.96 -14.27
CA THR A 305 -14.62 3.10 -14.79
C THR A 305 -14.14 3.59 -16.15
N ASN A 306 -15.06 3.89 -17.07
CA ASN A 306 -14.71 4.42 -18.38
C ASN A 306 -14.02 5.78 -18.27
N THR A 307 -14.49 6.66 -17.37
CA THR A 307 -13.83 7.96 -17.14
C THR A 307 -12.36 7.80 -16.75
N TYR A 308 -12.05 6.83 -15.89
CA TYR A 308 -10.66 6.51 -15.56
C TYR A 308 -9.87 5.96 -16.76
N LEU A 309 -10.45 5.00 -17.49
CA LEU A 309 -9.77 4.38 -18.64
C LEU A 309 -9.50 5.39 -19.74
N ASP A 310 -10.47 6.24 -20.07
CA ASP A 310 -10.34 7.27 -21.08
C ASP A 310 -9.38 8.38 -20.65
N GLY A 311 -9.52 8.88 -19.41
CA GLY A 311 -8.69 9.95 -18.86
C GLY A 311 -7.22 9.54 -18.75
N MET A 312 -6.96 8.33 -18.27
CA MET A 312 -5.59 7.80 -18.20
C MET A 312 -5.04 7.41 -19.57
N GLY A 313 -5.90 6.85 -20.46
CA GLY A 313 -5.49 6.53 -21.83
C GLY A 313 -4.99 7.75 -22.60
N GLN A 314 -5.63 8.92 -22.39
CA GLN A 314 -5.19 10.19 -22.98
C GLN A 314 -3.86 10.68 -22.40
N ARG A 315 -3.69 10.65 -21.06
CA ARG A 315 -2.48 11.12 -20.39
C ARG A 315 -1.26 10.25 -20.69
N LEU A 316 -1.46 8.94 -20.69
CA LEU A 316 -0.39 7.97 -20.97
C LEU A 316 -0.12 7.77 -22.47
N ASN A 317 -0.93 8.40 -23.34
CA ASN A 317 -0.87 8.20 -24.80
C ASN A 317 -0.93 6.72 -25.23
N ILE A 318 -1.69 5.91 -24.50
CA ILE A 318 -1.87 4.47 -24.75
C ILE A 318 -3.36 4.18 -24.89
N PRO A 319 -3.81 3.51 -25.96
CA PRO A 319 -5.20 3.09 -26.06
C PRO A 319 -5.46 1.96 -25.05
N ILE A 320 -6.06 2.30 -23.90
CA ILE A 320 -6.42 1.31 -22.89
C ILE A 320 -7.74 0.65 -23.31
N LYS A 321 -7.65 -0.54 -23.93
CA LYS A 321 -8.79 -1.33 -24.39
C LYS A 321 -8.68 -2.77 -23.91
N GLY A 322 -9.79 -3.34 -23.47
CA GLY A 322 -9.89 -4.76 -23.13
C GLY A 322 -10.85 -5.01 -21.96
N ASP A 323 -11.70 -6.03 -22.13
CA ASP A 323 -12.71 -6.40 -21.14
C ASP A 323 -12.09 -6.77 -19.77
N SER A 324 -10.91 -7.38 -19.78
CA SER A 324 -10.21 -7.78 -18.53
C SER A 324 -9.81 -6.56 -17.69
N ILE A 325 -9.27 -5.52 -18.31
CA ILE A 325 -8.84 -4.29 -17.64
C ILE A 325 -10.04 -3.55 -17.07
N PHE A 326 -11.10 -3.44 -17.88
CA PHE A 326 -12.36 -2.85 -17.44
C PHE A 326 -12.93 -3.60 -16.24
N LEU A 327 -13.02 -4.94 -16.29
CA LEU A 327 -13.56 -5.76 -15.22
C LEU A 327 -12.73 -5.65 -13.95
N ASP A 328 -11.40 -5.66 -14.04
CA ASP A 328 -10.50 -5.53 -12.92
C ASP A 328 -10.68 -4.18 -12.20
N LEU A 329 -10.72 -3.09 -12.99
CA LEU A 329 -10.90 -1.75 -12.43
C LEU A 329 -12.33 -1.55 -11.90
N ALA A 330 -13.37 -1.99 -12.60
CA ALA A 330 -14.75 -1.90 -12.16
C ALA A 330 -15.01 -2.66 -10.85
N ASN A 331 -14.36 -3.82 -10.67
CA ASN A 331 -14.39 -4.57 -9.40
C ASN A 331 -13.70 -3.83 -8.24
N HIS A 332 -12.81 -2.88 -8.50
CA HIS A 332 -12.26 -1.98 -7.50
C HIS A 332 -13.16 -0.75 -7.28
N ILE A 333 -13.64 -0.15 -8.35
CA ILE A 333 -14.47 1.07 -8.32
C ILE A 333 -15.79 0.85 -7.57
N LYS A 334 -16.47 -0.30 -7.79
CA LYS A 334 -17.74 -0.61 -7.12
C LYS A 334 -17.62 -0.51 -5.59
N PRO A 335 -16.72 -1.24 -4.89
CA PRO A 335 -16.55 -1.10 -3.45
C PRO A 335 -15.97 0.26 -3.02
N MET A 336 -15.15 0.91 -3.85
CA MET A 336 -14.64 2.26 -3.58
C MET A 336 -15.78 3.28 -3.47
N ILE A 337 -16.74 3.26 -4.39
CA ILE A 337 -17.91 4.14 -4.32
C ILE A 337 -18.66 3.94 -2.99
N ASN A 338 -18.85 2.69 -2.57
CA ASN A 338 -19.51 2.41 -1.29
C ASN A 338 -18.71 2.96 -0.11
N ARG A 339 -17.37 2.84 -0.13
CA ARG A 339 -16.50 3.45 0.91
C ARG A 339 -16.65 4.96 0.97
N LEU A 340 -16.63 5.62 -0.17
CA LEU A 340 -16.77 7.08 -0.26
C LEU A 340 -18.14 7.56 0.24
N GLU A 341 -19.21 6.84 -0.09
CA GLU A 341 -20.58 7.16 0.34
C GLU A 341 -20.78 6.96 1.86
N HIS A 342 -20.07 6.03 2.50
CA HIS A 342 -20.22 5.70 3.92
C HIS A 342 -19.05 6.16 4.80
N GLY A 343 -18.11 6.91 4.24
CA GLY A 343 -16.95 7.42 4.99
C GLY A 343 -16.02 6.33 5.53
N ILE A 344 -15.98 5.17 4.86
CA ILE A 344 -15.08 4.06 5.20
C ILE A 344 -13.71 4.32 4.56
N HIS A 345 -12.66 4.38 5.38
CA HIS A 345 -11.29 4.57 4.91
C HIS A 345 -10.53 3.24 4.91
N VAL A 346 -9.81 3.01 3.83
CA VAL A 346 -8.90 1.85 3.67
C VAL A 346 -7.50 2.38 3.46
N LYS A 347 -6.58 1.99 4.33
CA LYS A 347 -5.18 2.43 4.25
C LYS A 347 -4.39 1.59 3.26
N ASN A 348 -3.60 2.24 2.44
CA ASN A 348 -2.67 1.60 1.52
C ASN A 348 -1.25 1.61 2.13
N SER A 349 -0.80 0.46 2.67
CA SER A 349 0.53 0.35 3.28
C SER A 349 1.68 0.60 2.29
N LEU A 350 1.42 0.50 0.99
CA LEU A 350 2.40 0.71 -0.07
C LEU A 350 2.35 2.12 -0.66
N LEU A 351 1.51 3.04 -0.13
CA LEU A 351 1.28 4.36 -0.71
C LEU A 351 2.57 5.14 -0.97
N ASP A 352 3.47 5.22 0.03
CA ASP A 352 4.73 5.93 -0.13
C ASP A 352 5.62 5.31 -1.22
N GLN A 353 5.63 3.97 -1.30
CA GLN A 353 6.38 3.25 -2.34
C GLN A 353 5.78 3.48 -3.73
N ILE A 354 4.45 3.46 -3.84
CA ILE A 354 3.73 3.71 -5.08
C ILE A 354 4.02 5.13 -5.58
N LYS A 355 3.90 6.13 -4.71
CA LYS A 355 4.22 7.53 -5.04
C LYS A 355 5.66 7.72 -5.51
N MET A 356 6.61 6.97 -4.96
CA MET A 356 8.02 7.07 -5.36
C MET A 356 8.34 6.31 -6.65
N THR A 357 7.68 5.16 -6.85
CA THR A 357 7.98 4.29 -7.99
C THR A 357 7.23 4.73 -9.24
N TYR A 358 6.01 5.22 -9.06
CA TYR A 358 5.08 5.57 -10.14
C TYR A 358 4.58 7.01 -9.99
N GLU A 359 5.49 7.96 -9.68
CA GLU A 359 5.15 9.36 -9.35
C GLU A 359 4.27 10.02 -10.42
N ALA A 360 4.63 9.90 -11.70
CA ALA A 360 3.88 10.48 -12.82
C ALA A 360 2.48 9.85 -12.93
N ILE A 361 2.39 8.50 -12.87
CA ILE A 361 1.12 7.80 -12.97
C ILE A 361 0.21 8.16 -11.79
N PHE A 362 0.78 8.28 -10.59
CA PHE A 362 0.04 8.66 -9.39
C PHE A 362 -0.52 10.08 -9.49
N ALA A 363 0.25 11.02 -10.05
CA ALA A 363 -0.21 12.39 -10.30
C ALA A 363 -1.37 12.41 -11.30
N ASP A 364 -1.24 11.72 -12.44
CA ASP A 364 -2.30 11.60 -13.43
C ASP A 364 -3.58 10.95 -12.88
N VAL A 365 -3.44 9.88 -12.09
CA VAL A 365 -4.58 9.24 -11.39
C VAL A 365 -5.24 10.20 -10.42
N SER A 366 -4.47 11.01 -9.69
CA SER A 366 -5.02 11.99 -8.74
C SER A 366 -5.84 13.05 -9.46
N ASP A 367 -5.36 13.54 -10.58
CA ASP A 367 -6.09 14.52 -11.41
C ASP A 367 -7.40 13.92 -11.96
N VAL A 368 -7.36 12.70 -12.49
CA VAL A 368 -8.57 12.01 -12.97
C VAL A 368 -9.54 11.74 -11.82
N SER A 369 -9.04 11.43 -10.62
CA SER A 369 -9.86 11.22 -9.43
C SER A 369 -10.58 12.50 -8.99
N ASP A 370 -9.94 13.65 -9.11
CA ASP A 370 -10.58 14.95 -8.85
C ASP A 370 -11.68 15.24 -9.89
N GLU A 371 -11.45 14.95 -11.17
CA GLU A 371 -12.48 15.04 -12.22
C GLU A 371 -13.66 14.12 -11.95
N VAL A 372 -13.40 12.86 -11.56
CA VAL A 372 -14.41 11.87 -11.18
C VAL A 372 -15.22 12.33 -9.97
N SER A 373 -14.53 12.84 -8.94
CA SER A 373 -15.20 13.33 -7.73
C SER A 373 -16.18 14.46 -8.05
N GLN A 374 -15.78 15.42 -8.90
CA GLN A 374 -16.62 16.55 -9.31
C GLN A 374 -17.78 16.10 -10.20
N ARG A 375 -17.50 15.28 -11.23
CA ARG A 375 -18.51 14.86 -12.22
C ARG A 375 -19.60 13.98 -11.62
N PHE A 376 -19.25 13.13 -10.67
CA PHE A 376 -20.18 12.13 -10.08
C PHE A 376 -20.64 12.49 -8.67
N GLU A 377 -20.35 13.71 -8.20
CA GLU A 377 -20.73 14.20 -6.86
C GLU A 377 -20.31 13.24 -5.74
N LEU A 378 -19.05 12.74 -5.84
CA LEU A 378 -18.46 11.89 -4.81
C LEU A 378 -17.67 12.76 -3.81
N SER A 379 -17.53 12.27 -2.57
CA SER A 379 -16.54 12.82 -1.66
C SER A 379 -15.14 12.71 -2.27
N LYS A 380 -14.22 13.59 -1.86
CA LYS A 380 -12.85 13.59 -2.41
C LYS A 380 -12.20 12.20 -2.26
N ILE A 381 -11.75 11.66 -3.38
CA ILE A 381 -10.99 10.40 -3.42
C ILE A 381 -9.62 10.67 -2.79
N ASN A 382 -9.30 9.92 -1.75
CA ASN A 382 -8.07 10.13 -0.99
C ASN A 382 -6.85 9.48 -1.67
N GLU A 383 -5.65 9.80 -1.16
CA GLU A 383 -4.39 9.30 -1.70
C GLU A 383 -4.24 7.77 -1.61
N ASP A 384 -4.82 7.13 -0.59
CA ASP A 384 -4.80 5.67 -0.45
C ASP A 384 -5.54 4.99 -1.60
N GLU A 385 -6.73 5.49 -1.96
CA GLU A 385 -7.51 4.99 -3.10
C GLU A 385 -6.79 5.29 -4.42
N ASN A 386 -6.22 6.49 -4.58
CA ASN A 386 -5.41 6.83 -5.75
C ASN A 386 -4.22 5.87 -5.89
N GLY A 387 -3.58 5.49 -4.78
CA GLY A 387 -2.50 4.51 -4.78
C GLY A 387 -2.96 3.13 -5.29
N PHE A 388 -4.13 2.64 -4.86
CA PHE A 388 -4.67 1.39 -5.38
C PHE A 388 -4.99 1.48 -6.88
N ILE A 389 -5.58 2.58 -7.33
CA ILE A 389 -5.91 2.80 -8.75
C ILE A 389 -4.64 2.90 -9.58
N THR A 390 -3.60 3.57 -9.08
CA THR A 390 -2.29 3.70 -9.73
C THR A 390 -1.70 2.34 -10.12
N LEU A 391 -1.83 1.32 -9.26
CA LEU A 391 -1.30 -0.02 -9.54
C LEU A 391 -1.96 -0.70 -10.74
N TYR A 392 -3.23 -0.40 -11.04
CA TYR A 392 -3.89 -0.91 -12.26
C TYR A 392 -3.24 -0.34 -13.51
N PHE A 393 -2.97 0.97 -13.53
CA PHE A 393 -2.36 1.63 -14.67
C PHE A 393 -0.87 1.35 -14.78
N ALA A 394 -0.15 1.26 -13.66
CA ALA A 394 1.23 0.79 -13.63
C ALA A 394 1.36 -0.61 -14.27
N ARG A 395 0.47 -1.55 -13.89
CA ARG A 395 0.45 -2.89 -14.51
C ARG A 395 0.23 -2.82 -16.03
N ILE A 396 -0.62 -1.91 -16.51
CA ILE A 396 -0.87 -1.74 -17.95
C ILE A 396 0.41 -1.29 -18.66
N ILE A 397 1.13 -0.32 -18.09
CA ILE A 397 2.39 0.18 -18.66
C ILE A 397 3.43 -0.93 -18.68
N GLU A 398 3.63 -1.61 -17.55
CA GLU A 398 4.59 -2.72 -17.44
C GLU A 398 4.29 -3.88 -18.42
N THR A 399 3.00 -4.16 -18.68
CA THR A 399 2.60 -5.24 -19.60
C THR A 399 2.55 -4.80 -21.06
N ASN A 400 2.41 -3.51 -21.35
CA ASN A 400 2.34 -2.95 -22.69
C ASN A 400 3.65 -2.35 -23.19
N GLN A 401 4.73 -2.51 -22.46
CA GLN A 401 6.07 -2.15 -22.96
C GLN A 401 6.31 -2.91 -24.27
N LEU A 402 6.44 -2.16 -25.36
CA LEU A 402 6.77 -2.77 -26.66
C LEU A 402 8.13 -3.46 -26.52
N PRO A 403 8.24 -4.72 -26.99
CA PRO A 403 9.53 -5.41 -26.90
C PRO A 403 10.60 -4.63 -27.65
N ILE A 404 11.80 -4.64 -27.10
CA ILE A 404 12.97 -4.02 -27.75
C ILE A 404 13.41 -4.93 -28.89
N ARG A 405 13.19 -4.50 -30.10
CA ARG A 405 13.57 -5.25 -31.31
C ARG A 405 15.09 -5.28 -31.45
N THR A 406 15.65 -6.46 -31.25
CA THR A 406 17.10 -6.65 -31.09
C THR A 406 17.64 -7.58 -32.14
N VAL A 407 18.82 -7.25 -32.70
CA VAL A 407 19.59 -8.16 -33.56
C VAL A 407 20.89 -8.55 -32.88
N ILE A 408 21.24 -9.83 -32.96
CA ILE A 408 22.53 -10.35 -32.45
C ILE A 408 23.50 -10.45 -33.61
N MET A 409 24.63 -9.76 -33.48
CA MET A 409 25.77 -9.87 -34.41
C MET A 409 26.87 -10.76 -33.82
N CYS A 410 27.08 -11.94 -34.36
CA CYS A 410 28.07 -12.89 -33.84
C CYS A 410 28.79 -13.62 -34.98
N THR A 411 30.11 -13.64 -34.92
CA THR A 411 30.96 -14.32 -35.93
C THR A 411 31.58 -15.62 -35.45
N THR A 412 31.26 -16.07 -34.24
CA THR A 412 31.93 -17.21 -33.58
C THR A 412 31.36 -18.58 -33.98
N GLY A 413 30.49 -18.64 -34.98
CA GLY A 413 29.87 -19.87 -35.50
C GLY A 413 28.42 -20.09 -35.04
N VAL A 414 27.70 -20.92 -35.80
CA VAL A 414 26.22 -21.11 -35.60
C VAL A 414 25.87 -21.61 -34.21
N GLY A 415 26.62 -22.56 -33.67
CA GLY A 415 26.30 -23.13 -32.32
C GLY A 415 26.50 -22.13 -31.18
N THR A 416 27.51 -21.25 -31.28
CA THR A 416 27.78 -20.26 -30.24
C THR A 416 26.76 -19.10 -30.28
N SER A 417 26.36 -18.71 -31.50
CA SER A 417 25.36 -17.64 -31.64
C SER A 417 23.97 -18.07 -31.21
N GLU A 418 23.59 -19.33 -31.47
CA GLU A 418 22.32 -19.87 -30.95
C GLU A 418 22.33 -20.04 -29.44
N LEU A 419 23.45 -20.45 -28.84
CA LEU A 419 23.58 -20.49 -27.39
C LEU A 419 23.44 -19.09 -26.76
N LEU A 420 24.05 -18.08 -27.37
CA LEU A 420 23.94 -16.69 -26.94
C LEU A 420 22.46 -16.21 -27.01
N ARG A 421 21.79 -16.45 -28.14
CA ARG A 421 20.39 -16.17 -28.34
C ARG A 421 19.50 -16.77 -27.23
N VAL A 422 19.61 -18.07 -27.02
CA VAL A 422 18.82 -18.78 -25.99
C VAL A 422 19.06 -18.22 -24.59
N LYS A 423 20.31 -17.86 -24.25
CA LYS A 423 20.62 -17.27 -22.95
C LYS A 423 20.00 -15.88 -22.79
N ILE A 424 19.97 -15.07 -23.83
CA ILE A 424 19.38 -13.74 -23.82
C ILE A 424 17.86 -13.86 -23.72
N GLU A 425 17.21 -14.61 -24.61
CA GLU A 425 15.76 -14.80 -24.61
C GLU A 425 15.22 -15.34 -23.27
N LYS A 426 15.96 -16.26 -22.64
CA LYS A 426 15.57 -16.81 -21.34
C LYS A 426 15.64 -15.80 -20.20
N LYS A 427 16.57 -14.86 -20.28
CA LYS A 427 16.85 -13.94 -19.16
C LYS A 427 16.25 -12.55 -19.35
N PHE A 428 16.07 -12.14 -20.58
CA PHE A 428 15.54 -10.82 -20.97
C PHE A 428 14.35 -11.00 -21.92
N PRO A 429 13.17 -11.39 -21.39
CA PRO A 429 11.97 -11.63 -22.21
C PRO A 429 11.43 -10.35 -22.86
N GLU A 430 11.86 -9.18 -22.42
CA GLU A 430 11.57 -7.88 -23.00
C GLU A 430 12.27 -7.63 -24.33
N LEU A 431 13.24 -8.48 -24.73
CA LEU A 431 13.92 -8.40 -26.03
C LEU A 431 13.26 -9.32 -27.06
N GLU A 432 12.83 -8.75 -28.17
CA GLU A 432 12.44 -9.50 -29.37
C GLU A 432 13.67 -9.73 -30.26
N ILE A 433 14.25 -10.94 -30.25
CA ILE A 433 15.39 -11.25 -31.11
C ILE A 433 14.88 -11.48 -32.54
N VAL A 434 15.03 -10.45 -33.36
CA VAL A 434 14.56 -10.45 -34.76
C VAL A 434 15.43 -11.36 -35.64
N ASP A 435 16.76 -11.32 -35.49
CA ASP A 435 17.68 -12.16 -36.27
C ASP A 435 19.04 -12.31 -35.58
N VAL A 436 19.80 -13.33 -35.98
CA VAL A 436 21.17 -13.55 -35.57
C VAL A 436 22.05 -13.55 -36.84
N VAL A 437 22.91 -12.52 -36.97
CA VAL A 437 23.65 -12.26 -38.20
C VAL A 437 25.15 -12.30 -37.99
N ALA A 438 25.86 -12.77 -39.03
CA ALA A 438 27.31 -12.79 -39.08
C ALA A 438 27.93 -11.55 -39.79
N SER A 439 27.11 -10.65 -40.31
CA SER A 439 27.51 -9.58 -41.21
C SER A 439 28.10 -8.37 -40.48
N ARG A 440 29.16 -7.78 -41.08
CA ARG A 440 29.76 -6.49 -40.69
C ARG A 440 29.32 -5.33 -41.59
N ASP A 441 28.43 -5.54 -42.56
CA ASP A 441 28.05 -4.55 -43.54
C ASP A 441 26.96 -3.59 -42.98
N ALA A 442 27.42 -2.47 -42.46
CA ALA A 442 26.59 -1.45 -41.83
C ALA A 442 25.56 -0.83 -42.79
N LYS A 443 25.88 -0.68 -44.08
CA LYS A 443 25.00 -0.01 -45.03
C LYS A 443 23.79 -0.87 -45.44
N ARG A 444 23.93 -2.17 -45.50
CA ARG A 444 22.86 -3.11 -45.80
C ARG A 444 22.02 -3.48 -44.57
N PHE A 445 22.57 -3.22 -43.37
CA PHE A 445 21.94 -3.60 -42.12
C PHE A 445 20.66 -2.83 -41.85
N THR A 446 20.70 -1.50 -41.94
CA THR A 446 19.53 -0.61 -41.70
C THR A 446 18.44 -0.80 -42.75
N GLU A 447 18.78 -1.13 -43.99
CA GLU A 447 17.80 -1.44 -45.03
C GLU A 447 17.14 -2.80 -44.84
N LYS A 448 17.89 -3.80 -44.36
CA LYS A 448 17.39 -5.15 -44.14
C LYS A 448 16.55 -5.30 -42.86
N TYR A 449 16.86 -4.54 -41.83
CA TYR A 449 16.23 -4.62 -40.52
C TYR A 449 15.67 -3.25 -40.09
N PRO A 450 14.58 -2.81 -40.67
CA PRO A 450 13.95 -1.55 -40.27
C PRO A 450 13.32 -1.66 -38.87
N GLY A 451 13.48 -0.61 -38.06
CA GLY A 451 12.89 -0.53 -36.72
C GLY A 451 13.56 -1.44 -35.68
N ILE A 452 14.89 -1.62 -35.77
CA ILE A 452 15.69 -2.24 -34.72
C ILE A 452 16.09 -1.18 -33.71
N ASP A 453 15.89 -1.50 -32.42
CA ASP A 453 16.16 -0.61 -31.28
C ASP A 453 17.55 -0.88 -30.68
N LEU A 454 18.06 -2.13 -30.78
CA LEU A 454 19.30 -2.54 -30.14
C LEU A 454 20.07 -3.56 -30.99
N ILE A 455 21.38 -3.42 -31.00
CA ILE A 455 22.29 -4.43 -31.55
C ILE A 455 23.15 -5.01 -30.42
N LEU A 456 23.06 -6.33 -30.22
CA LEU A 456 24.00 -7.06 -29.35
C LEU A 456 25.10 -7.67 -30.22
N THR A 457 26.32 -7.36 -29.91
CA THR A 457 27.43 -7.76 -30.77
C THR A 457 28.56 -8.40 -29.96
N THR A 458 29.20 -9.43 -30.55
CA THR A 458 30.44 -10.03 -30.00
C THR A 458 31.71 -9.42 -30.58
N LEU A 459 31.57 -8.40 -31.44
CA LEU A 459 32.68 -7.70 -32.10
C LEU A 459 32.50 -6.19 -31.99
N SER A 460 33.57 -5.43 -32.02
CA SER A 460 33.49 -3.97 -32.14
C SER A 460 32.80 -3.62 -33.46
N VAL A 461 31.66 -2.94 -33.38
CA VAL A 461 30.93 -2.38 -34.52
C VAL A 461 31.51 -1.00 -34.83
N SER A 462 31.63 -0.66 -36.11
CA SER A 462 32.06 0.69 -36.50
C SER A 462 30.96 1.69 -36.17
N ASP A 463 31.34 2.92 -35.78
CA ASP A 463 30.46 4.04 -35.42
C ASP A 463 29.51 4.51 -36.54
N THR A 464 29.44 3.77 -37.64
CA THR A 464 28.63 4.09 -38.81
C THR A 464 27.21 3.57 -38.76
N ILE A 465 26.83 2.75 -37.75
CA ILE A 465 25.46 2.27 -37.57
C ILE A 465 24.74 3.19 -36.55
N PRO A 466 23.68 3.89 -36.95
CA PRO A 466 22.97 4.82 -36.06
C PRO A 466 22.05 4.14 -35.04
N ILE A 467 22.24 2.86 -34.76
CA ILE A 467 21.43 2.06 -33.80
C ILE A 467 22.29 1.81 -32.56
N PRO A 468 21.73 1.99 -31.36
CA PRO A 468 22.40 1.65 -30.11
C PRO A 468 22.99 0.24 -30.15
N SER A 469 24.24 0.09 -29.81
CA SER A 469 24.90 -1.23 -29.78
C SER A 469 25.55 -1.51 -28.44
N LEU A 470 25.57 -2.80 -28.05
CA LEU A 470 26.22 -3.29 -26.85
C LEU A 470 27.14 -4.46 -27.19
N LEU A 471 28.42 -4.30 -26.84
CA LEU A 471 29.41 -5.38 -26.96
C LEU A 471 29.21 -6.38 -25.82
N VAL A 472 29.01 -7.65 -26.15
CA VAL A 472 28.83 -8.75 -25.19
C VAL A 472 29.77 -9.90 -25.50
N SER A 473 30.15 -10.68 -24.53
CA SER A 473 30.93 -11.91 -24.78
C SER A 473 30.01 -13.02 -25.33
N ALA A 474 30.59 -13.90 -26.14
CA ALA A 474 29.85 -15.06 -26.67
C ALA A 474 29.29 -15.98 -25.55
N MET A 475 29.89 -15.96 -24.36
CA MET A 475 29.43 -16.73 -23.19
C MET A 475 28.41 -16.02 -22.35
N PHE A 476 28.13 -14.74 -22.60
CA PHE A 476 27.14 -13.91 -21.92
C PHE A 476 27.33 -13.92 -20.41
N THR A 477 28.37 -13.27 -19.95
CA THR A 477 28.80 -13.23 -18.56
C THR A 477 27.81 -12.40 -17.69
N ARG A 478 27.99 -12.44 -16.35
CA ARG A 478 27.20 -11.59 -15.44
C ARG A 478 27.40 -10.09 -15.71
N ASP A 479 28.60 -9.69 -16.08
CA ASP A 479 28.88 -8.31 -16.45
C ASP A 479 28.16 -7.88 -17.73
N ASP A 480 28.11 -8.75 -18.74
CA ASP A 480 27.31 -8.52 -19.95
C ASP A 480 25.83 -8.35 -19.61
N GLN A 481 25.31 -9.18 -18.70
CA GLN A 481 23.92 -9.12 -18.25
C GLN A 481 23.60 -7.80 -17.55
N ASN A 482 24.48 -7.33 -16.66
CA ASN A 482 24.30 -6.06 -15.95
C ASN A 482 24.34 -4.85 -16.91
N ARG A 483 25.26 -4.88 -17.90
CA ARG A 483 25.34 -3.84 -18.91
C ARG A 483 24.13 -3.83 -19.83
N LEU A 484 23.63 -5.01 -20.20
CA LEU A 484 22.41 -5.14 -21.01
C LEU A 484 21.18 -4.62 -20.25
N GLN A 485 21.05 -4.97 -18.97
CA GLN A 485 19.97 -4.46 -18.14
C GLN A 485 19.91 -2.92 -18.13
N LYS A 486 21.06 -2.28 -17.88
CA LYS A 486 21.16 -0.80 -17.91
C LYS A 486 20.82 -0.21 -19.28
N LYS A 487 21.17 -0.92 -20.35
CA LYS A 487 20.89 -0.46 -21.71
C LYS A 487 19.39 -0.57 -22.06
N ILE A 488 18.73 -1.64 -21.60
CA ILE A 488 17.29 -1.84 -21.72
C ILE A 488 16.54 -0.71 -20.98
N GLU A 489 16.91 -0.45 -19.72
CA GLU A 489 16.34 0.65 -18.92
C GLU A 489 16.47 1.99 -19.65
N ALA A 490 17.65 2.31 -20.17
CA ALA A 490 17.87 3.56 -20.91
C ALA A 490 17.02 3.66 -22.19
N ILE A 491 16.81 2.54 -22.93
CA ILE A 491 15.95 2.54 -24.12
C ILE A 491 14.47 2.77 -23.76
N TYR A 492 14.02 2.23 -22.62
CA TYR A 492 12.64 2.47 -22.16
C TYR A 492 12.45 3.89 -21.63
N ASP A 493 13.46 4.48 -20.99
CA ASP A 493 13.43 5.86 -20.52
C ASP A 493 13.44 6.88 -21.68
N GLU A 494 14.01 6.51 -22.84
CA GLU A 494 14.04 7.34 -24.06
C GLU A 494 12.78 7.22 -24.94
N ARG A 495 11.92 6.19 -24.72
CA ARG A 495 10.67 5.96 -25.46
C ARG A 495 9.48 6.69 -24.81
#